data_a87fe5d6284c1640cdcfb03e37657815
#
_entry.id   a87fe5d6284c1640cdcfb03e37657815
#
_cell.length_a   1.000
_cell.length_b   1.000
_cell.length_c   1.000
_cell.angle_alpha   90.00
_cell.angle_beta   90.00
_cell.angle_gamma   90.00
#
_symmetry.space_group_name_H-M   'P 1'
#
loop_
_entity.id
_entity.type
_entity.pdbx_description
1 polymer ?
#
loop_
_entity_poly.entity_id
_entity_poly.type
_entity_poly.pdbx_seq_one_letter_code
_entity_poly.pdbx_strand_id
1 'polypeptide(L)'
;GVPRSAVEDDPTLSSRRADLVHSAALSLDKAGLIRYDKRGGGLQATDLGRIASQYYVSRGTVKAFHEHLKPQMGDIELCRLFSLAEEFKFVTVRQEEKIELATLAERVPIPVKESIEESTAKINILLQAYISNMSLEGFSLSADMVYITQSAGRLLRCIFEIVLKRGWAQLCEKSLNLCKMAGKKTWSSQ
;
A
#
# COMPACT_ATOMS: atom_id res chain seq x y z
N GLY A 1 -18.97 -7.16 5.67
CA GLY A 1 -20.07 -6.25 5.86
C GLY A 1 -21.41 -6.97 5.84
N VAL A 2 -22.33 -6.56 6.71
CA VAL A 2 -23.69 -7.14 6.74
C VAL A 2 -24.44 -6.68 5.48
N PRO A 3 -25.07 -7.59 4.71
CA PRO A 3 -25.84 -7.20 3.53
C PRO A 3 -26.96 -6.22 3.88
N ARG A 4 -27.13 -5.18 3.07
CA ARG A 4 -28.14 -4.15 3.29
C ARG A 4 -29.58 -4.71 3.41
N SER A 5 -29.85 -5.84 2.77
CA SER A 5 -31.19 -6.45 2.73
C SER A 5 -31.60 -7.14 4.03
N ALA A 6 -30.70 -7.39 4.97
CA ALA A 6 -31.00 -8.13 6.19
C ALA A 6 -31.43 -7.24 7.37
N VAL A 7 -31.55 -5.94 7.20
CA VAL A 7 -31.61 -5.00 8.31
C VAL A 7 -32.88 -4.15 8.34
N GLU A 8 -33.73 -4.21 7.31
CA GLU A 8 -34.84 -3.26 7.18
C GLU A 8 -36.06 -3.55 8.07
N ASP A 9 -36.14 -4.73 8.73
CA ASP A 9 -37.35 -5.15 9.42
C ASP A 9 -37.25 -5.34 10.93
N ASP A 10 -36.11 -5.05 11.59
CA ASP A 10 -35.97 -5.24 13.05
C ASP A 10 -35.43 -4.01 13.78
N PRO A 11 -36.23 -3.36 14.63
CA PRO A 11 -35.79 -2.15 15.36
C PRO A 11 -34.58 -2.37 16.28
N THR A 12 -34.41 -3.58 16.83
CA THR A 12 -33.26 -3.90 17.69
C THR A 12 -31.98 -4.06 16.89
N LEU A 13 -32.08 -4.62 15.68
CA LEU A 13 -30.97 -4.70 14.75
C LEU A 13 -30.56 -3.31 14.21
N SER A 14 -31.53 -2.41 14.02
CA SER A 14 -31.26 -1.03 13.61
C SER A 14 -30.43 -0.27 14.64
N SER A 15 -30.73 -0.44 15.93
CA SER A 15 -29.97 0.19 17.01
C SER A 15 -28.54 -0.34 17.09
N ARG A 16 -28.36 -1.66 17.04
CA ARG A 16 -27.02 -2.29 17.03
C ARG A 16 -26.22 -1.88 15.81
N ARG A 17 -26.87 -1.78 14.66
CA ARG A 17 -26.23 -1.33 13.44
C ARG A 17 -25.77 0.11 13.53
N ALA A 18 -26.57 0.99 14.11
CA ALA A 18 -26.21 2.38 14.33
C ALA A 18 -24.96 2.49 15.22
N ASP A 19 -24.87 1.69 16.30
CA ASP A 19 -23.71 1.66 17.19
C ASP A 19 -22.47 1.11 16.49
N LEU A 20 -22.59 0.04 15.71
CA LEU A 20 -21.49 -0.52 14.94
C LEU A 20 -20.99 0.46 13.88
N VAL A 21 -21.90 1.13 13.18
CA VAL A 21 -21.55 2.14 12.16
C VAL A 21 -20.86 3.33 12.82
N HIS A 22 -21.34 3.77 13.97
CA HIS A 22 -20.73 4.87 14.73
C HIS A 22 -19.30 4.52 15.16
N SER A 23 -19.07 3.33 15.72
CA SER A 23 -17.74 2.88 16.15
C SER A 23 -16.80 2.72 14.96
N ALA A 24 -17.28 2.15 13.85
CA ALA A 24 -16.50 2.01 12.62
C ALA A 24 -16.16 3.38 12.02
N ALA A 25 -17.11 4.33 12.02
CA ALA A 25 -16.92 5.68 11.53
C ALA A 25 -15.85 6.44 12.31
N LEU A 26 -15.86 6.32 13.65
CA LEU A 26 -14.83 6.93 14.50
C LEU A 26 -13.44 6.35 14.21
N SER A 27 -13.35 5.04 13.97
CA SER A 27 -12.09 4.39 13.62
C SER A 27 -11.56 4.89 12.27
N LEU A 28 -12.45 5.04 11.28
CA LEU A 28 -12.09 5.54 9.94
C LEU A 28 -11.70 7.01 9.98
N ASP A 29 -12.38 7.82 10.78
CA ASP A 29 -12.06 9.24 10.95
C ASP A 29 -10.67 9.43 11.57
N LYS A 30 -10.32 8.64 12.58
CA LYS A 30 -8.98 8.63 13.18
C LYS A 30 -7.89 8.29 12.16
N ALA A 31 -8.19 7.46 11.16
CA ALA A 31 -7.28 7.12 10.08
C ALA A 31 -7.25 8.17 8.97
N GLY A 32 -8.05 9.23 9.04
CA GLY A 32 -8.15 10.25 8.00
C GLY A 32 -8.84 9.78 6.73
N LEU A 33 -9.56 8.65 6.79
CA LEU A 33 -10.21 8.06 5.61
C LEU A 33 -11.60 8.62 5.36
N ILE A 34 -12.31 9.03 6.43
CA ILE A 34 -13.64 9.64 6.33
C ILE A 34 -13.73 10.80 7.33
N ARG A 35 -14.65 11.71 7.04
CA ARG A 35 -15.04 12.76 7.99
C ARG A 35 -16.37 12.36 8.64
N TYR A 36 -16.38 12.29 9.95
CA TYR A 36 -17.57 11.93 10.72
C TYR A 36 -18.22 13.16 11.35
N ASP A 37 -19.47 13.42 11.00
CA ASP A 37 -20.27 14.49 11.59
C ASP A 37 -21.15 13.95 12.72
N LYS A 38 -20.77 14.28 13.95
CA LYS A 38 -21.51 13.87 15.15
C LYS A 38 -22.90 14.48 15.26
N ARG A 39 -23.13 15.63 14.64
CA ARG A 39 -24.40 16.35 14.74
C ARG A 39 -25.49 15.79 13.83
N GLY A 40 -25.08 15.31 12.64
CA GLY A 40 -26.03 14.82 11.64
C GLY A 40 -26.06 13.32 11.47
N GLY A 41 -25.12 12.57 12.09
CA GLY A 41 -24.96 11.14 11.85
C GLY A 41 -24.56 10.81 10.41
N GLY A 42 -24.23 11.81 9.62
CA GLY A 42 -23.79 11.66 8.24
C GLY A 42 -22.31 11.33 8.14
N LEU A 43 -21.96 10.49 7.15
CA LEU A 43 -20.59 10.13 6.84
C LEU A 43 -20.23 10.72 5.48
N GLN A 44 -19.10 11.42 5.44
CA GLN A 44 -18.52 11.86 4.17
C GLN A 44 -17.21 11.13 3.97
N ALA A 45 -17.08 10.43 2.84
CA ALA A 45 -15.80 9.84 2.45
C ALA A 45 -14.80 10.96 2.19
N THR A 46 -13.63 10.90 2.85
CA THR A 46 -12.50 11.77 2.51
C THR A 46 -11.88 11.28 1.18
N ASP A 47 -10.99 12.08 0.61
CA ASP A 47 -10.25 11.65 -0.57
C ASP A 47 -9.48 10.35 -0.30
N LEU A 48 -8.92 10.18 0.90
CA LEU A 48 -8.21 8.96 1.28
C LEU A 48 -9.14 7.75 1.31
N GLY A 49 -10.36 7.90 1.83
CA GLY A 49 -11.36 6.82 1.84
C GLY A 49 -11.78 6.42 0.44
N ARG A 50 -11.95 7.39 -0.46
CA ARG A 50 -12.26 7.13 -1.87
C ARG A 50 -11.10 6.41 -2.57
N ILE A 51 -9.87 6.82 -2.32
CA ILE A 51 -8.68 6.17 -2.87
C ILE A 51 -8.60 4.72 -2.41
N ALA A 52 -8.79 4.46 -1.12
CA ALA A 52 -8.80 3.11 -0.57
C ALA A 52 -9.84 2.22 -1.25
N SER A 53 -11.06 2.72 -1.42
CA SER A 53 -12.15 2.00 -2.08
C SER A 53 -11.88 1.79 -3.56
N GLN A 54 -11.41 2.82 -4.26
CA GLN A 54 -11.18 2.79 -5.70
C GLN A 54 -10.12 1.76 -6.09
N TYR A 55 -9.05 1.64 -5.30
CA TYR A 55 -7.94 0.73 -5.61
C TYR A 55 -7.99 -0.59 -4.86
N TYR A 56 -9.03 -0.83 -4.05
CA TYR A 56 -9.15 -2.04 -3.23
C TYR A 56 -7.93 -2.25 -2.34
N VAL A 57 -7.45 -1.16 -1.73
CA VAL A 57 -6.30 -1.15 -0.82
C VAL A 57 -6.82 -1.12 0.62
N SER A 58 -6.16 -1.84 1.53
CA SER A 58 -6.60 -1.91 2.91
C SER A 58 -6.51 -0.54 3.61
N ARG A 59 -7.35 -0.34 4.62
CA ARG A 59 -7.32 0.88 5.44
C ARG A 59 -5.99 1.08 6.14
N GLY A 60 -5.41 -0.02 6.63
CA GLY A 60 -4.11 0.02 7.29
C GLY A 60 -3.00 0.50 6.35
N THR A 61 -3.03 0.08 5.09
CA THR A 61 -2.08 0.52 4.07
C THR A 61 -2.25 2.00 3.76
N VAL A 62 -3.47 2.47 3.51
CA VAL A 62 -3.71 3.89 3.24
C VAL A 62 -3.30 4.75 4.43
N LYS A 63 -3.59 4.31 5.64
CA LYS A 63 -3.16 4.97 6.86
C LYS A 63 -1.63 5.06 6.94
N ALA A 64 -0.94 3.95 6.70
CA ALA A 64 0.52 3.92 6.72
C ALA A 64 1.12 4.85 5.67
N PHE A 65 0.60 4.84 4.46
CA PHE A 65 1.05 5.74 3.40
C PHE A 65 0.82 7.19 3.76
N HIS A 66 -0.36 7.51 4.26
CA HIS A 66 -0.70 8.87 4.68
C HIS A 66 0.21 9.40 5.79
N GLU A 67 0.51 8.57 6.78
CA GLU A 67 1.33 8.95 7.93
C GLU A 67 2.81 9.11 7.58
N HIS A 68 3.32 8.30 6.65
CA HIS A 68 4.75 8.29 6.33
C HIS A 68 5.14 9.17 5.14
N LEU A 69 4.18 9.56 4.29
CA LEU A 69 4.46 10.40 3.13
C LEU A 69 4.92 11.80 3.56
N LYS A 70 6.01 12.26 2.95
CA LYS A 70 6.58 13.60 3.15
C LYS A 70 6.96 14.18 1.79
N PRO A 71 6.84 15.51 1.60
CA PRO A 71 7.07 16.13 0.28
C PRO A 71 8.49 15.96 -0.26
N GLN A 72 9.49 15.76 0.61
CA GLN A 72 10.89 15.65 0.22
C GLN A 72 11.36 14.22 -0.05
N MET A 73 10.47 13.24 -0.04
CA MET A 73 10.82 11.84 -0.26
C MET A 73 11.41 11.62 -1.66
N GLY A 74 12.41 10.75 -1.72
CA GLY A 74 13.00 10.28 -2.97
C GLY A 74 12.59 8.85 -3.30
N ASP A 75 13.24 8.29 -4.32
CA ASP A 75 12.93 6.93 -4.78
C ASP A 75 13.19 5.87 -3.69
N ILE A 76 14.25 6.06 -2.88
CA ILE A 76 14.60 5.16 -1.79
C ILE A 76 13.43 5.06 -0.80
N GLU A 77 12.90 6.20 -0.38
CA GLU A 77 11.82 6.28 0.59
C GLU A 77 10.49 5.80 0.00
N LEU A 78 10.23 6.04 -1.28
CA LEU A 78 9.03 5.56 -1.96
C LEU A 78 8.99 4.04 -2.05
N CYS A 79 10.11 3.41 -2.40
CA CYS A 79 10.21 1.94 -2.43
C CYS A 79 10.06 1.35 -1.03
N ARG A 80 10.60 2.00 -0.03
CA ARG A 80 10.40 1.59 1.37
C ARG A 80 8.93 1.72 1.77
N LEU A 81 8.28 2.82 1.41
CA LEU A 81 6.87 3.05 1.71
C LEU A 81 6.00 1.93 1.13
N PHE A 82 6.24 1.56 -0.12
CA PHE A 82 5.56 0.43 -0.76
C PHE A 82 5.67 -0.84 0.10
N SER A 83 6.85 -1.11 0.64
CA SER A 83 7.10 -2.31 1.44
C SER A 83 6.35 -2.34 2.77
N LEU A 84 5.81 -1.22 3.22
CA LEU A 84 5.05 -1.13 4.48
C LEU A 84 3.58 -1.50 4.33
N ALA A 85 3.12 -1.84 3.13
CA ALA A 85 1.72 -2.17 2.87
C ALA A 85 1.27 -3.35 3.73
N GLU A 86 0.09 -3.23 4.33
CA GLU A 86 -0.51 -4.27 5.17
C GLU A 86 -0.79 -5.55 4.39
N GLU A 87 -0.99 -5.44 3.08
CA GLU A 87 -1.16 -6.58 2.18
C GLU A 87 0.01 -7.56 2.25
N PHE A 88 1.19 -7.10 2.65
CA PHE A 88 2.41 -7.90 2.73
C PHE A 88 2.77 -8.36 4.14
N LYS A 89 1.87 -8.24 5.09
CA LYS A 89 2.14 -8.54 6.52
C LYS A 89 2.57 -9.98 6.80
N PHE A 90 2.24 -10.91 5.91
CA PHE A 90 2.62 -12.32 6.06
C PHE A 90 3.87 -12.70 5.26
N VAL A 91 4.46 -11.78 4.52
CA VAL A 91 5.72 -12.02 3.82
C VAL A 91 6.86 -12.06 4.85
N THR A 92 7.62 -13.13 4.82
CA THR A 92 8.75 -13.34 5.74
C THR A 92 10.01 -13.70 4.97
N VAL A 93 11.17 -13.46 5.57
CA VAL A 93 12.46 -13.86 5.00
C VAL A 93 12.82 -15.25 5.52
N ARG A 94 12.93 -16.21 4.61
CA ARG A 94 13.37 -17.57 4.96
C ARG A 94 14.88 -17.68 4.91
N GLN A 95 15.44 -18.58 5.72
CA GLN A 95 16.90 -18.75 5.81
C GLN A 95 17.55 -19.07 4.47
N GLU A 96 16.92 -19.93 3.68
CA GLU A 96 17.41 -20.34 2.36
C GLU A 96 17.37 -19.23 1.30
N GLU A 97 16.65 -18.15 1.56
CA GLU A 97 16.50 -17.03 0.64
C GLU A 97 17.59 -15.97 0.80
N LYS A 98 18.29 -15.96 1.93
CA LYS A 98 19.19 -14.85 2.30
C LYS A 98 20.35 -14.64 1.34
N ILE A 99 20.93 -15.70 0.80
CA ILE A 99 22.06 -15.60 -0.13
C ILE A 99 21.61 -14.95 -1.44
N GLU A 100 20.50 -15.43 -2.00
CA GLU A 100 19.96 -14.85 -3.23
C GLU A 100 19.48 -13.41 -3.03
N LEU A 101 18.83 -13.12 -1.89
CA LEU A 101 18.41 -11.76 -1.55
C LEU A 101 19.60 -10.80 -1.44
N ALA A 102 20.70 -11.23 -0.83
CA ALA A 102 21.91 -10.41 -0.73
C ALA A 102 22.47 -10.09 -2.12
N THR A 103 22.49 -11.06 -3.01
CA THR A 103 22.93 -10.87 -4.40
C THR A 103 22.00 -9.90 -5.13
N LEU A 104 20.69 -10.08 -5.00
CA LEU A 104 19.71 -9.19 -5.63
C LEU A 104 19.81 -7.76 -5.09
N ALA A 105 20.03 -7.60 -3.79
CA ALA A 105 20.16 -6.28 -3.16
C ALA A 105 21.31 -5.45 -3.75
N GLU A 106 22.40 -6.12 -4.16
CA GLU A 106 23.54 -5.46 -4.81
C GLU A 106 23.25 -5.08 -6.27
N ARG A 107 22.32 -5.78 -6.90
CA ARG A 107 22.02 -5.60 -8.34
C ARG A 107 20.88 -4.65 -8.63
N VAL A 108 19.98 -4.42 -7.67
CA VAL A 108 18.83 -3.52 -7.87
C VAL A 108 19.30 -2.06 -7.94
N PRO A 109 18.65 -1.22 -8.79
CA PRO A 109 19.13 0.15 -9.03
C PRO A 109 18.89 1.12 -7.88
N ILE A 110 17.84 0.92 -7.07
CA ILE A 110 17.53 1.80 -5.94
C ILE A 110 18.05 1.17 -4.65
N PRO A 111 18.93 1.84 -3.88
CA PRO A 111 19.49 1.24 -2.67
C PRO A 111 18.42 0.88 -1.65
N VAL A 112 18.56 -0.31 -1.06
CA VAL A 112 17.71 -0.80 0.02
C VAL A 112 18.49 -0.63 1.33
N LYS A 113 17.99 0.22 2.21
CA LYS A 113 18.70 0.61 3.44
C LYS A 113 18.48 -0.37 4.59
N GLU A 114 17.37 -1.10 4.57
CA GLU A 114 17.05 -2.08 5.60
C GLU A 114 17.88 -3.34 5.41
N SER A 115 18.09 -4.08 6.51
CA SER A 115 18.73 -5.39 6.48
C SER A 115 17.92 -6.39 5.65
N ILE A 116 18.59 -7.26 4.90
CA ILE A 116 17.93 -8.35 4.16
C ILE A 116 17.18 -9.33 5.05
N GLU A 117 17.40 -9.30 6.35
CA GLU A 117 16.66 -10.09 7.32
C GLU A 117 15.25 -9.55 7.58
N GLU A 118 14.99 -8.30 7.20
CA GLU A 118 13.68 -7.68 7.35
C GLU A 118 12.79 -7.98 6.15
N SER A 119 11.52 -8.27 6.41
CA SER A 119 10.53 -8.52 5.36
C SER A 119 10.35 -7.32 4.44
N THR A 120 10.45 -6.10 4.98
CA THR A 120 10.35 -4.87 4.18
C THR A 120 11.47 -4.76 3.15
N ALA A 121 12.69 -5.15 3.50
CA ALA A 121 13.80 -5.21 2.55
C ALA A 121 13.53 -6.22 1.44
N LYS A 122 13.06 -7.42 1.79
CA LYS A 122 12.70 -8.45 0.82
C LYS A 122 11.65 -7.94 -0.17
N ILE A 123 10.60 -7.30 0.31
CA ILE A 123 9.51 -6.76 -0.53
C ILE A 123 10.05 -5.71 -1.51
N ASN A 124 10.86 -4.79 -1.01
CA ASN A 124 11.51 -3.76 -1.83
C ASN A 124 12.40 -4.37 -2.92
N ILE A 125 13.27 -5.29 -2.53
CA ILE A 125 14.17 -5.99 -3.47
C ILE A 125 13.37 -6.72 -4.55
N LEU A 126 12.31 -7.43 -4.18
CA LEU A 126 11.50 -8.20 -5.13
C LEU A 126 10.73 -7.29 -6.09
N LEU A 127 10.23 -6.14 -5.63
CA LEU A 127 9.62 -5.15 -6.53
C LEU A 127 10.63 -4.68 -7.58
N GLN A 128 11.84 -4.32 -7.15
CA GLN A 128 12.87 -3.84 -8.06
C GLN A 128 13.39 -4.94 -9.00
N ALA A 129 13.54 -6.15 -8.51
CA ALA A 129 13.90 -7.31 -9.33
C ALA A 129 12.86 -7.55 -10.43
N TYR A 130 11.57 -7.40 -10.10
CA TYR A 130 10.48 -7.51 -11.08
C TYR A 130 10.59 -6.43 -12.15
N ILE A 131 10.78 -5.17 -11.78
CA ILE A 131 10.93 -4.05 -12.73
C ILE A 131 12.17 -4.26 -13.61
N SER A 132 13.23 -4.81 -13.04
CA SER A 132 14.49 -5.08 -13.75
C SER A 132 14.46 -6.36 -14.60
N ASN A 133 13.36 -7.09 -14.61
CA ASN A 133 13.21 -8.37 -15.32
C ASN A 133 14.26 -9.41 -14.90
N MET A 134 14.63 -9.42 -13.62
CA MET A 134 15.59 -10.38 -13.10
C MET A 134 14.97 -11.76 -12.93
N SER A 135 15.70 -12.81 -13.33
CA SER A 135 15.31 -14.19 -13.08
C SER A 135 15.73 -14.59 -11.68
N LEU A 136 14.80 -15.19 -10.93
CA LEU A 136 15.05 -15.70 -9.57
C LEU A 136 15.22 -17.22 -9.62
N GLU A 137 16.21 -17.74 -8.90
CA GLU A 137 16.48 -19.17 -8.84
C GLU A 137 15.64 -19.87 -7.78
N GLY A 138 15.45 -19.21 -6.63
CA GLY A 138 14.67 -19.76 -5.51
C GLY A 138 13.18 -19.81 -5.81
N PHE A 139 12.58 -20.97 -5.59
CA PHE A 139 11.14 -21.16 -5.81
C PHE A 139 10.30 -20.25 -4.91
N SER A 140 10.63 -20.18 -3.62
CA SER A 140 9.87 -19.35 -2.68
C SER A 140 10.01 -17.86 -2.98
N LEU A 141 11.18 -17.40 -3.40
CA LEU A 141 11.38 -16.01 -3.82
C LEU A 141 10.57 -15.68 -5.06
N SER A 142 10.56 -16.59 -6.04
CA SER A 142 9.77 -16.42 -7.26
C SER A 142 8.28 -16.33 -6.95
N ALA A 143 7.79 -17.20 -6.07
CA ALA A 143 6.39 -17.21 -5.65
C ALA A 143 6.02 -15.92 -4.92
N ASP A 144 6.87 -15.46 -4.01
CA ASP A 144 6.64 -14.22 -3.26
C ASP A 144 6.74 -12.99 -4.17
N MET A 145 7.62 -13.00 -5.17
CA MET A 145 7.67 -11.92 -6.16
C MET A 145 6.35 -11.81 -6.93
N VAL A 146 5.78 -12.93 -7.37
CA VAL A 146 4.47 -12.95 -8.05
C VAL A 146 3.39 -12.39 -7.12
N TYR A 147 3.36 -12.83 -5.86
CA TYR A 147 2.40 -12.37 -4.87
C TYR A 147 2.49 -10.85 -4.65
N ILE A 148 3.70 -10.34 -4.47
CA ILE A 148 3.93 -8.90 -4.20
C ILE A 148 3.55 -8.08 -5.44
N THR A 149 3.94 -8.52 -6.62
CA THR A 149 3.74 -7.74 -7.85
C THR A 149 2.30 -7.76 -8.34
N GLN A 150 1.48 -8.72 -7.93
CA GLN A 150 0.04 -8.70 -8.19
C GLN A 150 -0.64 -7.46 -7.61
N SER A 151 -0.16 -6.96 -6.49
CA SER A 151 -0.71 -5.78 -5.82
C SER A 151 0.06 -4.50 -6.12
N ALA A 152 1.22 -4.59 -6.78
CA ALA A 152 2.12 -3.45 -6.97
C ALA A 152 1.46 -2.28 -7.70
N GLY A 153 0.75 -2.54 -8.77
CA GLY A 153 0.07 -1.49 -9.55
C GLY A 153 -0.93 -0.70 -8.71
N ARG A 154 -1.77 -1.40 -7.94
CA ARG A 154 -2.78 -0.77 -7.08
C ARG A 154 -2.14 0.05 -5.97
N LEU A 155 -1.13 -0.50 -5.32
CA LEU A 155 -0.44 0.16 -4.20
C LEU A 155 0.31 1.40 -4.65
N LEU A 156 1.03 1.31 -5.77
CA LEU A 156 1.77 2.46 -6.31
C LEU A 156 0.83 3.57 -6.79
N ARG A 157 -0.28 3.21 -7.42
CA ARG A 157 -1.31 4.19 -7.81
C ARG A 157 -1.95 4.84 -6.59
N CYS A 158 -2.16 4.08 -5.52
CA CYS A 158 -2.65 4.61 -4.25
C CYS A 158 -1.71 5.68 -3.70
N ILE A 159 -0.41 5.41 -3.67
CA ILE A 159 0.61 6.38 -3.26
C ILE A 159 0.53 7.63 -4.15
N PHE A 160 0.49 7.45 -5.47
CA PHE A 160 0.40 8.57 -6.43
C PHE A 160 -0.83 9.44 -6.18
N GLU A 161 -2.00 8.84 -5.99
CA GLU A 161 -3.24 9.59 -5.77
C GLU A 161 -3.20 10.38 -4.46
N ILE A 162 -2.65 9.82 -3.39
CA ILE A 162 -2.49 10.54 -2.12
C ILE A 162 -1.57 11.74 -2.32
N VAL A 163 -0.45 11.57 -3.00
CA VAL A 163 0.51 12.63 -3.28
C VAL A 163 -0.12 13.72 -4.16
N LEU A 164 -0.88 13.31 -5.17
CA LEU A 164 -1.58 14.23 -6.06
C LEU A 164 -2.58 15.10 -5.30
N LYS A 165 -3.36 14.50 -4.39
CA LYS A 165 -4.33 15.23 -3.56
C LYS A 165 -3.66 16.21 -2.60
N ARG A 166 -2.44 15.92 -2.18
CA ARG A 166 -1.66 16.83 -1.34
C ARG A 166 -0.99 17.97 -2.11
N GLY A 167 -0.95 17.90 -3.44
CA GLY A 167 -0.37 18.93 -4.29
C GLY A 167 1.15 19.00 -4.25
N TRP A 168 1.84 17.92 -3.88
CA TRP A 168 3.30 17.85 -3.84
C TRP A 168 3.85 17.50 -5.23
N ALA A 169 4.09 18.50 -6.05
CA ALA A 169 4.40 18.33 -7.47
C ALA A 169 5.61 17.44 -7.75
N GLN A 170 6.72 17.64 -7.04
CA GLN A 170 7.94 16.85 -7.26
C GLN A 170 7.75 15.39 -6.89
N LEU A 171 7.12 15.11 -5.75
CA LEU A 171 6.85 13.76 -5.33
C LEU A 171 5.81 13.09 -6.22
N CYS A 172 4.86 13.86 -6.73
CA CYS A 172 3.86 13.40 -7.68
C CYS A 172 4.52 12.85 -8.95
N GLU A 173 5.48 13.59 -9.49
CA GLU A 173 6.25 13.15 -10.67
C GLU A 173 7.02 11.85 -10.38
N LYS A 174 7.72 11.77 -9.26
CA LYS A 174 8.46 10.59 -8.87
C LYS A 174 7.55 9.36 -8.67
N SER A 175 6.43 9.53 -7.98
CA SER A 175 5.49 8.44 -7.74
C SER A 175 4.80 7.99 -9.03
N LEU A 176 4.48 8.90 -9.94
CA LEU A 176 3.94 8.55 -11.25
C LEU A 176 4.96 7.77 -12.09
N ASN A 177 6.21 8.18 -12.08
CA ASN A 177 7.28 7.46 -12.76
C ASN A 177 7.43 6.04 -12.23
N LEU A 178 7.38 5.87 -10.92
CA LEU A 178 7.45 4.53 -10.31
C LEU A 178 6.27 3.65 -10.74
N CYS A 179 5.05 4.22 -10.81
CA CYS A 179 3.88 3.52 -11.34
C CYS A 179 4.12 3.04 -12.78
N LYS A 180 4.63 3.92 -13.63
CA LYS A 180 4.89 3.60 -15.03
C LYS A 180 5.98 2.54 -15.19
N MET A 181 7.06 2.65 -14.41
CA MET A 181 8.16 1.68 -14.43
C MET A 181 7.68 0.30 -14.00
N ALA A 182 6.87 0.20 -12.96
CA ALA A 182 6.30 -1.06 -12.51
C ALA A 182 5.33 -1.65 -13.53
N GLY A 183 4.48 -0.82 -14.15
CA GLY A 183 3.53 -1.27 -15.15
C GLY A 183 4.17 -1.78 -16.43
N LYS A 184 5.27 -1.16 -16.86
CA LYS A 184 6.00 -1.52 -18.07
C LYS A 184 7.14 -2.50 -17.83
N LYS A 185 7.48 -2.80 -16.58
CA LYS A 185 8.65 -3.58 -16.18
C LYS A 185 9.93 -3.03 -16.80
N THR A 186 10.10 -1.72 -16.75
CA THR A 186 11.25 -1.03 -17.36
C THR A 186 11.56 0.22 -16.54
N TRP A 187 12.84 0.39 -16.18
CA TRP A 187 13.29 1.62 -15.56
C TRP A 187 13.30 2.74 -16.59
N SER A 188 12.85 3.93 -16.18
CA SER A 188 12.96 5.10 -17.06
C SER A 188 14.42 5.50 -17.16
N SER A 189 14.91 5.73 -18.39
CA SER A 189 16.19 6.38 -18.58
C SER A 189 16.12 7.81 -18.04
N GLN A 190 17.06 8.16 -17.18
CA GLN A 190 17.25 9.54 -16.74
C GLN A 190 17.75 10.40 -17.88
#